data_9b8780c503b1caa0dae1394a0c28f3fb
#
_entry.id   9b8780c503b1caa0dae1394a0c28f3fb
#
_cell.length_a   1.000
_cell.length_b   1.000
_cell.length_c   1.000
_cell.angle_alpha   90.00
_cell.angle_beta   90.00
_cell.angle_gamma   90.00
#
_symmetry.space_group_name_H-M   'P 1'
#
loop_
_entity.id
_entity.type
_entity.pdbx_description
1 polymer ?
#
loop_
_entity_poly.entity_id
_entity_poly.type
_entity_poly.pdbx_seq_one_letter_code
_entity_poly.pdbx_strand_id
1 'polypeptide(L)'
;MKDTARGFLAAASAPKVEGRTIQIGSQQEHSVADLVALTEKILKKKLRIIQDPGRRRPESSEVERLFASNENARILLKWQPKVKLENGLEQTIRWFRRHADRYKSSLYHV
;
A
#
# COMPACT_ATOMS: atom_id res chain seq x y z
N MET A 1 -0.47 5.72 1.89
CA MET A 1 -0.26 7.12 1.42
C MET A 1 0.23 8.08 2.51
N LYS A 2 -0.45 8.25 3.67
CA LYS A 2 -0.01 9.20 4.72
C LYS A 2 1.42 8.91 5.24
N ASP A 3 1.75 7.65 5.47
CA ASP A 3 3.09 7.26 5.92
C ASP A 3 4.14 7.50 4.84
N THR A 4 3.81 7.24 3.58
CA THR A 4 4.67 7.54 2.44
C THR A 4 4.96 9.04 2.33
N ALA A 5 3.93 9.90 2.41
CA ALA A 5 4.08 11.34 2.38
C ALA A 5 4.97 11.85 3.55
N ARG A 6 4.78 11.30 4.74
CA ARG A 6 5.65 11.60 5.89
C ARG A 6 7.10 11.17 5.67
N GLY A 7 7.30 10.03 4.98
CA GLY A 7 8.62 9.57 4.61
C GLY A 7 9.34 10.55 3.66
N PHE A 8 8.65 11.04 2.64
CA PHE A 8 9.20 12.06 1.75
C PHE A 8 9.53 13.36 2.48
N LEU A 9 8.64 13.85 3.34
CA LEU A 9 8.91 15.06 4.12
C LEU A 9 10.10 14.87 5.07
N ALA A 10 10.21 13.70 5.70
CA ALA A 10 11.35 13.39 6.56
C ALA A 10 12.66 13.33 5.77
N ALA A 11 12.64 12.73 4.57
CA ALA A 11 13.82 12.67 3.71
C ALA A 11 14.25 14.07 3.24
N ALA A 12 13.30 14.94 2.88
CA ALA A 12 13.59 16.31 2.45
C ALA A 12 14.19 17.16 3.58
N SER A 13 13.94 16.83 4.84
CA SER A 13 14.41 17.58 6.01
C SER A 13 15.62 16.96 6.70
N ALA A 14 16.00 15.73 6.34
CA ALA A 14 17.09 15.03 7.00
C ALA A 14 18.45 15.48 6.46
N PRO A 15 19.44 15.74 7.32
CA PRO A 15 20.78 16.09 6.88
C PRO A 15 21.55 14.86 6.38
N LYS A 16 22.41 15.04 5.40
CA LYS A 16 23.41 14.03 4.94
C LYS A 16 22.74 12.74 4.40
N VAL A 17 21.61 12.86 3.73
CA VAL A 17 20.91 11.72 3.11
C VAL A 17 21.01 11.74 1.57
N GLU A 18 21.66 12.72 1.00
CA GLU A 18 21.88 12.89 -0.44
C GLU A 18 22.58 11.65 -1.02
N GLY A 19 22.06 11.12 -2.10
CA GLY A 19 22.57 9.91 -2.76
C GLY A 19 22.29 8.60 -2.01
N ARG A 20 21.58 8.62 -0.88
CA ARG A 20 21.22 7.42 -0.13
C ARG A 20 19.91 6.81 -0.64
N THR A 21 19.91 5.49 -0.79
CA THR A 21 18.68 4.73 -0.98
C THR A 21 18.06 4.39 0.36
N ILE A 22 16.84 4.85 0.60
CA ILE A 22 16.11 4.64 1.85
C ILE A 22 14.77 3.99 1.53
N GLN A 23 14.59 2.76 2.00
CA GLN A 23 13.32 2.04 1.85
C GLN A 23 12.36 2.41 2.98
N ILE A 24 11.09 2.56 2.65
CA ILE A 24 9.99 2.79 3.60
C ILE A 24 8.88 1.77 3.36
N GLY A 25 8.42 1.11 4.39
CA GLY A 25 7.37 0.10 4.28
C GLY A 25 6.74 -0.21 5.63
N SER A 26 5.74 -1.08 5.63
CA SER A 26 5.04 -1.50 6.85
C SER A 26 5.82 -2.48 7.71
N GLN A 27 6.84 -3.13 7.17
CA GLN A 27 7.50 -4.31 7.74
C GLN A 27 6.54 -5.46 8.04
N GLN A 28 5.46 -5.55 7.28
CA GLN A 28 4.49 -6.63 7.37
C GLN A 28 4.17 -7.10 5.95
N GLU A 29 4.11 -8.41 5.79
CA GLU A 29 3.69 -9.04 4.54
C GLU A 29 2.21 -9.37 4.64
N HIS A 30 1.49 -9.12 3.57
CA HIS A 30 0.08 -9.42 3.44
C HIS A 30 -0.17 -10.03 2.07
N SER A 31 -0.84 -11.16 2.04
CA SER A 31 -1.32 -11.74 0.80
C SER A 31 -2.52 -10.98 0.23
N VAL A 32 -2.80 -11.18 -1.05
CA VAL A 32 -4.04 -10.65 -1.65
C VAL A 32 -5.27 -11.22 -0.95
N ALA A 33 -5.21 -12.47 -0.52
CA ALA A 33 -6.29 -13.11 0.23
C ALA A 33 -6.54 -12.41 1.58
N ASP A 34 -5.48 -12.01 2.30
CA ASP A 34 -5.61 -11.25 3.55
C ASP A 34 -6.28 -9.89 3.31
N LEU A 35 -5.91 -9.21 2.21
CA LEU A 35 -6.52 -7.92 1.84
C LEU A 35 -8.00 -8.09 1.51
N VAL A 36 -8.39 -9.16 0.81
CA VAL A 36 -9.80 -9.46 0.53
C VAL A 36 -10.56 -9.72 1.83
N ALA A 37 -10.06 -10.61 2.69
CA ALA A 37 -10.68 -10.92 3.97
C ALA A 37 -10.85 -9.68 4.86
N LEU A 38 -9.82 -8.83 4.91
CA LEU A 38 -9.87 -7.57 5.66
C LEU A 38 -10.90 -6.60 5.08
N THR A 39 -10.98 -6.53 3.75
CA THR A 39 -11.97 -5.68 3.05
C THR A 39 -13.40 -6.18 3.32
N GLU A 40 -13.65 -7.49 3.26
CA GLU A 40 -14.93 -8.09 3.61
C GLU A 40 -15.37 -7.74 5.04
N LYS A 41 -14.42 -7.86 5.99
CA LYS A 41 -14.64 -7.49 7.39
C LYS A 41 -15.06 -6.03 7.55
N ILE A 42 -14.35 -5.10 6.88
CA ILE A 42 -14.63 -3.67 6.94
C ILE A 42 -15.97 -3.33 6.26
N LEU A 43 -16.26 -3.95 5.14
CA LEU A 43 -17.50 -3.73 4.38
C LEU A 43 -18.70 -4.45 5.00
N LYS A 44 -18.48 -5.44 5.86
CA LYS A 44 -19.49 -6.38 6.40
C LYS A 44 -20.26 -7.07 5.26
N LYS A 45 -19.58 -7.42 4.18
CA LYS A 45 -20.14 -8.05 2.99
C LYS A 45 -19.16 -9.06 2.41
N LYS A 46 -19.66 -10.17 1.88
CA LYS A 46 -18.85 -11.09 1.08
C LYS A 46 -18.59 -10.50 -0.29
N LEU A 47 -17.35 -10.66 -0.77
CA LEU A 47 -16.91 -10.19 -2.07
C LEU A 47 -16.84 -11.35 -3.04
N ARG A 48 -17.34 -11.17 -4.26
CA ARG A 48 -17.12 -12.10 -5.36
C ARG A 48 -15.76 -11.83 -5.98
N ILE A 49 -14.84 -12.79 -5.87
CA ILE A 49 -13.53 -12.70 -6.50
C ILE A 49 -13.69 -13.13 -7.96
N ILE A 50 -13.30 -12.27 -8.89
CA ILE A 50 -13.27 -12.54 -10.32
C ILE A 50 -11.81 -12.52 -10.74
N GLN A 51 -11.33 -13.64 -11.28
CA GLN A 51 -10.00 -13.72 -11.87
C GLN A 51 -10.08 -13.25 -13.33
N ASP A 52 -9.27 -12.27 -13.69
CA ASP A 52 -9.14 -11.76 -15.03
C ASP A 52 -7.85 -12.32 -15.65
N PRO A 53 -7.93 -13.23 -16.63
CA PRO A 53 -6.74 -13.81 -17.26
C PRO A 53 -5.83 -12.76 -17.92
N GLY A 54 -6.41 -11.66 -18.44
CA GLY A 54 -5.65 -10.57 -19.06
C GLY A 54 -4.82 -9.76 -18.06
N ARG A 55 -5.05 -9.92 -16.75
CA ARG A 55 -4.30 -9.25 -15.67
C ARG A 55 -3.30 -10.16 -14.96
N ARG A 56 -3.20 -11.41 -15.39
CA ARG A 56 -2.26 -12.37 -14.83
C ARG A 56 -0.85 -12.04 -15.31
N ARG A 57 0.03 -11.73 -14.37
CA ARG A 57 1.45 -11.53 -14.70
C ARG A 57 2.08 -12.86 -15.11
N PRO A 58 3.07 -12.86 -16.02
CA PRO A 58 3.88 -14.05 -16.29
C PRO A 58 4.54 -14.55 -15.00
N GLU A 59 4.61 -15.86 -14.82
CA GLU A 59 5.23 -16.48 -13.61
C GLU A 59 6.67 -16.00 -13.38
N SER A 60 7.42 -15.75 -14.46
CA SER A 60 8.79 -15.24 -14.39
C SER A 60 8.92 -13.82 -13.83
N SER A 61 7.84 -13.06 -13.72
CA SER A 61 7.79 -11.71 -13.14
C SER A 61 7.10 -11.64 -11.79
N GLU A 62 6.62 -12.76 -11.25
CA GLU A 62 6.05 -12.84 -9.93
C GLU A 62 7.15 -12.76 -8.88
N VAL A 63 6.99 -11.82 -7.95
CA VAL A 63 7.84 -11.70 -6.77
C VAL A 63 7.12 -12.38 -5.62
N GLU A 64 7.65 -13.52 -5.17
CA GLU A 64 7.02 -14.31 -4.10
C GLU A 64 6.89 -13.53 -2.78
N ARG A 65 7.88 -12.69 -2.47
CA ARG A 65 7.91 -11.92 -1.22
C ARG A 65 8.46 -10.53 -1.45
N LEU A 66 7.78 -9.53 -0.90
CA LEU A 66 8.18 -8.13 -0.96
C LEU A 66 8.20 -7.55 0.44
N PHE A 67 9.39 -7.46 1.02
CA PHE A 67 9.61 -6.98 2.37
C PHE A 67 10.63 -5.84 2.37
N ALA A 68 10.21 -4.66 2.83
CA ALA A 68 11.08 -3.50 2.93
C ALA A 68 11.75 -3.42 4.31
N SER A 69 13.07 -3.34 4.36
CA SER A 69 13.78 -2.98 5.58
C SER A 69 13.65 -1.48 5.86
N ASN A 70 13.13 -1.13 7.02
CA ASN A 70 13.00 0.27 7.47
C ASN A 70 14.20 0.76 8.29
N GLU A 71 15.28 0.03 8.35
CA GLU A 71 16.42 0.36 9.23
C GLU A 71 16.99 1.73 8.91
N ASN A 72 17.33 1.98 7.64
CA ASN A 72 17.81 3.29 7.21
C ASN A 72 16.80 4.40 7.45
N ALA A 73 15.51 4.14 7.21
CA ALA A 73 14.45 5.12 7.48
C ALA A 73 14.38 5.47 8.97
N ARG A 74 14.52 4.48 9.84
CA ARG A 74 14.51 4.69 11.29
C ARG A 74 15.74 5.47 11.77
N ILE A 75 16.94 5.12 11.27
CA ILE A 75 18.20 5.73 11.73
C ILE A 75 18.36 7.13 11.14
N LEU A 76 18.19 7.26 9.81
CA LEU A 76 18.51 8.50 9.09
C LEU A 76 17.38 9.52 9.13
N LEU A 77 16.12 9.04 9.02
CA LEU A 77 14.96 9.92 8.92
C LEU A 77 14.15 10.00 10.22
N LYS A 78 14.46 9.21 11.24
CA LYS A 78 13.63 9.04 12.44
C LYS A 78 12.19 8.66 12.09
N TRP A 79 12.01 7.97 10.95
CA TRP A 79 10.72 7.62 10.40
C TRP A 79 10.31 6.18 10.78
N GLN A 80 9.03 6.03 11.07
CA GLN A 80 8.38 4.73 11.29
C GLN A 80 6.96 4.76 10.72
N PRO A 81 6.42 3.60 10.25
CA PRO A 81 5.02 3.50 9.86
C PRO A 81 4.11 3.70 11.08
N LYS A 82 3.09 4.54 10.95
CA LYS A 82 2.12 4.84 12.02
C LYS A 82 0.72 4.33 11.71
N VAL A 83 0.42 4.10 10.42
CA VAL A 83 -0.91 3.70 9.98
C VAL A 83 -0.93 2.19 9.80
N LYS A 84 -1.68 1.47 10.64
CA LYS A 84 -1.96 0.04 10.45
C LYS A 84 -2.75 -0.17 9.14
N LEU A 85 -2.54 -1.32 8.48
CA LEU A 85 -3.20 -1.64 7.21
C LEU A 85 -4.73 -1.53 7.29
N GLU A 86 -5.33 -2.07 8.34
CA GLU A 86 -6.79 -2.02 8.58
C GLU A 86 -7.32 -0.58 8.58
N ASN A 87 -6.66 0.32 9.34
CA ASN A 87 -7.05 1.72 9.41
C ASN A 87 -6.84 2.45 8.07
N GLY A 88 -5.77 2.12 7.37
CA GLY A 88 -5.47 2.68 6.04
C GLY A 88 -6.52 2.26 5.01
N LEU A 89 -6.87 0.97 5.01
CA LEU A 89 -7.88 0.41 4.11
C LEU A 89 -9.27 0.99 4.41
N GLU A 90 -9.66 1.10 5.68
CA GLU A 90 -10.92 1.74 6.08
C GLU A 90 -11.02 3.19 5.58
N GLN A 91 -9.94 3.98 5.75
CA GLN A 91 -9.90 5.36 5.24
C GLN A 91 -10.03 5.40 3.72
N THR A 92 -9.39 4.47 3.01
CA THR A 92 -9.45 4.35 1.55
C THR A 92 -10.88 4.00 1.09
N ILE A 93 -11.50 3.01 1.70
CA ILE A 93 -12.89 2.62 1.41
C ILE A 93 -13.85 3.79 1.65
N ARG A 94 -13.69 4.51 2.76
CA ARG A 94 -14.51 5.67 3.08
C ARG A 94 -14.33 6.78 2.04
N TRP A 95 -13.12 6.98 1.56
CA TRP A 95 -12.83 7.96 0.53
C TRP A 95 -13.49 7.56 -0.80
N PHE A 96 -13.35 6.31 -1.25
CA PHE A 96 -13.99 5.81 -2.46
C PHE A 96 -15.51 5.93 -2.42
N ARG A 97 -16.14 5.63 -1.28
CA ARG A 97 -17.59 5.79 -1.12
C ARG A 97 -18.07 7.23 -1.32
N ARG A 98 -17.24 8.22 -0.99
CA ARG A 98 -17.58 9.65 -1.18
C ARG A 98 -17.29 10.17 -2.58
N HIS A 99 -16.48 9.47 -3.36
CA HIS A 99 -15.99 9.91 -4.67
C HIS A 99 -16.21 8.85 -5.74
N ALA A 100 -17.22 8.00 -5.58
CA ALA A 100 -17.51 6.91 -6.52
C ALA A 100 -17.84 7.43 -7.93
N ASP A 101 -18.44 8.61 -8.01
CA ASP A 101 -18.76 9.34 -9.24
C ASP A 101 -17.53 9.69 -10.09
N ARG A 102 -16.38 9.79 -9.49
CA ARG A 102 -15.11 10.11 -10.19
C ARG A 102 -14.45 8.90 -10.86
N TYR A 103 -14.94 7.69 -10.60
CA TYR A 103 -14.36 6.46 -11.12
C TYR A 103 -15.27 5.80 -12.14
N LYS A 104 -14.75 5.65 -13.36
CA LYS A 104 -15.38 4.86 -14.40
C LYS A 104 -14.94 3.41 -14.25
N SER A 105 -15.77 2.60 -13.58
CA SER A 105 -15.45 1.18 -13.30
C SER A 105 -15.31 0.32 -14.56
N SER A 106 -15.82 0.79 -15.71
CA SER A 106 -15.76 0.12 -17.02
C SER A 106 -14.49 0.40 -17.81
N LEU A 107 -13.67 1.38 -17.39
CA LEU A 107 -12.43 1.72 -18.08
C LEU A 107 -11.22 1.22 -17.29
N TYR A 108 -10.43 0.36 -17.94
CA TYR A 108 -9.12 -0.01 -17.43
C TYR A 108 -8.13 1.09 -17.84
N HIS A 109 -7.60 1.80 -16.85
CA HIS A 109 -6.51 2.74 -17.08
C HIS A 109 -5.19 2.00 -16.89
N VAL A 110 -4.46 1.79 -17.97
CA VAL A 110 -3.08 1.27 -17.96
C VAL A 110 -2.15 2.42 -17.62
#